data_d140d29a79bb7ba6404dd2aaadda8d3b
#
_entry.id   d140d29a79bb7ba6404dd2aaadda8d3b
#
_cell.length_a   1.000
_cell.length_b   1.000
_cell.length_c   1.000
_cell.angle_alpha   90.00
_cell.angle_beta   90.00
_cell.angle_gamma   90.00
#
_symmetry.space_group_name_H-M   'P 1'
#
loop_
_entity.id
_entity.type
_entity.pdbx_description
1 polymer ?
#
loop_
_entity_poly.entity_id
_entity_poly.type
_entity_poly.pdbx_seq_one_letter_code
_entity_poly.pdbx_strand_id
1 'polypeptide(L)'
;NSSESLVFSFFGRIILYLLPVNAKTRTSWFRKIISKFMKSVLYSNPFVKKKIVNLHDEKFEKSAIVIANHTSFLDTLATGMVTHRVIYLVNDWVYKSPVFGGVVRLAGYYPVSQGLEGGVEHLKKRVEHGYLLMVFPEGTRSEDNDIKRFHKGAFYLAEQFNLDVLPIYIHGNAETLPKGDHIIYDENITVIIGKRIEASDASFGANYSERTKSINKLFRQEFAKIRSEREDENYFKNKLFLSFLYKESEIIEAVKADFEKNKSIYFNLNDHISSSAKILHFANDYGQLDVLLTLQQAKRKIQSYILDEEKRSVARTNYLVKKRDICY
;
A
#
# COMPACT_ATOMS: atom_id res chain seq x y z
N ASN A 1 1.37 17.17 -11.46
CA ASN A 1 1.69 17.47 -12.88
C ASN A 1 3.09 16.99 -13.20
N SER A 2 3.28 16.27 -14.32
CA SER A 2 4.59 15.76 -14.76
C SER A 2 5.62 16.87 -14.97
N SER A 3 5.17 18.08 -15.36
CA SER A 3 5.98 19.28 -15.55
C SER A 3 6.58 19.80 -14.25
N GLU A 4 5.83 19.81 -13.16
CA GLU A 4 6.33 20.27 -11.85
C GLU A 4 7.38 19.33 -11.26
N SER A 5 7.20 18.03 -11.45
CA SER A 5 8.18 17.02 -11.06
C SER A 5 9.49 17.14 -11.86
N LEU A 6 9.40 17.43 -13.16
CA LEU A 6 10.56 17.68 -14.02
C LEU A 6 11.28 18.99 -13.64
N VAL A 7 10.53 20.06 -13.39
CA VAL A 7 11.05 21.36 -12.94
C VAL A 7 11.73 21.20 -11.58
N PHE A 8 11.09 20.55 -10.61
CA PHE A 8 11.68 20.27 -9.29
C PHE A 8 12.96 19.41 -9.39
N SER A 9 12.95 18.38 -10.25
CA SER A 9 14.13 17.53 -10.50
C SER A 9 15.28 18.32 -11.14
N PHE A 10 14.99 19.22 -12.07
CA PHE A 10 15.98 20.01 -12.79
C PHE A 10 16.58 21.11 -11.88
N PHE A 11 15.75 21.96 -11.28
CA PHE A 11 16.20 23.04 -10.39
C PHE A 11 16.83 22.50 -9.10
N GLY A 12 16.27 21.43 -8.51
CA GLY A 12 16.84 20.77 -7.36
C GLY A 12 18.23 20.22 -7.63
N ARG A 13 18.51 19.71 -8.83
CA ARG A 13 19.85 19.29 -9.26
C ARG A 13 20.82 20.47 -9.34
N ILE A 14 20.43 21.54 -9.98
CA ILE A 14 21.29 22.73 -10.15
C ILE A 14 21.64 23.31 -8.79
N ILE A 15 20.68 23.52 -7.91
CA ILE A 15 20.89 24.07 -6.57
C ILE A 15 21.81 23.17 -5.75
N LEU A 16 21.56 21.85 -5.76
CA LEU A 16 22.38 20.90 -5.02
C LEU A 16 23.80 20.75 -5.58
N TYR A 17 23.98 20.94 -6.88
CA TYR A 17 25.31 20.88 -7.52
C TYR A 17 26.15 22.13 -7.20
N LEU A 18 25.52 23.27 -7.02
CA LEU A 18 26.16 24.54 -6.68
C LEU A 18 26.54 24.67 -5.20
N LEU A 19 26.04 23.79 -4.33
CA LEU A 19 26.41 23.82 -2.92
C LEU A 19 27.85 23.31 -2.72
N PRO A 20 28.69 24.02 -1.99
CA PRO A 20 30.09 23.65 -1.72
C PRO A 20 30.16 22.57 -0.61
N VAL A 21 29.47 21.46 -0.80
CA VAL A 21 29.41 20.33 0.14
C VAL A 21 29.83 19.03 -0.56
N ASN A 22 30.44 18.13 0.20
CA ASN A 22 30.85 16.83 -0.35
C ASN A 22 29.63 16.00 -0.82
N ALA A 23 29.85 15.03 -1.73
CA ALA A 23 28.81 14.23 -2.35
C ALA A 23 27.93 13.48 -1.33
N LYS A 24 28.50 13.02 -0.21
CA LYS A 24 27.77 12.29 0.85
C LYS A 24 26.77 13.20 1.55
N THR A 25 27.20 14.40 1.95
CA THR A 25 26.34 15.42 2.58
C THR A 25 25.23 15.86 1.63
N ARG A 26 25.56 16.09 0.35
CA ARG A 26 24.63 16.46 -0.70
C ARG A 26 23.50 15.43 -0.86
N THR A 27 23.85 14.16 -0.97
CA THR A 27 22.87 13.06 -1.09
C THR A 27 22.00 12.92 0.16
N SER A 28 22.57 13.13 1.36
CA SER A 28 21.81 13.10 2.61
C SER A 28 20.80 14.26 2.70
N TRP A 29 21.22 15.46 2.34
CA TRP A 29 20.32 16.63 2.29
C TRP A 29 19.21 16.44 1.26
N PHE A 30 19.55 15.90 0.11
CA PHE A 30 18.56 15.61 -0.94
C PHE A 30 17.48 14.63 -0.47
N ARG A 31 17.87 13.57 0.25
CA ARG A 31 16.89 12.63 0.85
C ARG A 31 16.00 13.31 1.90
N LYS A 32 16.54 14.23 2.71
CA LYS A 32 15.73 15.03 3.65
C LYS A 32 14.69 15.89 2.90
N ILE A 33 15.10 16.51 1.81
CA ILE A 33 14.21 17.31 0.96
C ILE A 33 13.12 16.40 0.33
N ILE A 34 13.51 15.25 -0.21
CA ILE A 34 12.54 14.27 -0.77
C ILE A 34 11.55 13.82 0.29
N SER A 35 12.00 13.45 1.48
CA SER A 35 11.12 13.02 2.58
C SER A 35 10.12 14.11 2.99
N LYS A 36 10.58 15.36 3.11
CA LYS A 36 9.70 16.52 3.36
C LYS A 36 8.72 16.75 2.22
N PHE A 37 9.15 16.62 0.97
CA PHE A 37 8.30 16.74 -0.21
C PHE A 37 7.24 15.64 -0.25
N MET A 38 7.61 14.38 -0.02
CA MET A 38 6.66 13.26 0.07
C MET A 38 5.60 13.50 1.14
N LYS A 39 6.04 13.99 2.32
CA LYS A 39 5.13 14.39 3.39
C LYS A 39 4.21 15.53 2.93
N SER A 40 4.74 16.59 2.32
CA SER A 40 3.97 17.72 1.82
C SER A 40 2.91 17.28 0.81
N VAL A 41 3.28 16.42 -0.15
CA VAL A 41 2.33 15.87 -1.15
C VAL A 41 1.19 15.10 -0.49
N LEU A 42 1.50 14.21 0.46
CA LEU A 42 0.44 13.50 1.20
C LEU A 42 -0.46 14.45 2.00
N TYR A 43 0.12 15.49 2.59
CA TYR A 43 -0.62 16.46 3.41
C TYR A 43 -1.27 17.59 2.61
N SER A 44 -1.05 17.69 1.30
CA SER A 44 -1.68 18.69 0.43
C SER A 44 -3.19 18.48 0.27
N ASN A 45 -3.68 17.24 0.38
CA ASN A 45 -5.11 16.97 0.39
C ASN A 45 -5.63 17.02 1.84
N PRO A 46 -6.42 18.05 2.24
CA PRO A 46 -6.94 18.22 3.60
C PRO A 46 -8.01 17.19 3.95
N PHE A 47 -8.69 16.61 2.97
CA PHE A 47 -9.78 15.65 3.18
C PHE A 47 -9.27 14.26 3.53
N VAL A 48 -8.05 13.90 3.13
CA VAL A 48 -7.41 12.63 3.49
C VAL A 48 -6.73 12.79 4.85
N LYS A 49 -7.21 12.13 5.90
CA LYS A 49 -6.58 12.11 7.22
C LYS A 49 -5.39 11.15 7.23
N LYS A 50 -4.26 11.57 7.80
CA LYS A 50 -3.03 10.80 7.87
C LYS A 50 -2.63 10.59 9.32
N LYS A 51 -2.28 9.34 9.67
CA LYS A 51 -1.82 8.97 11.01
C LYS A 51 -0.59 8.08 10.91
N ILE A 52 0.44 8.39 11.72
CA ILE A 52 1.58 7.50 11.92
C ILE A 52 1.46 6.90 13.31
N VAL A 53 1.54 5.59 13.41
CA VAL A 53 1.49 4.82 14.66
C VAL A 53 2.83 4.15 14.85
N ASN A 54 3.54 4.51 15.92
CA ASN A 54 4.87 3.99 16.26
C ASN A 54 4.84 3.51 17.72
N LEU A 55 4.22 2.36 17.93
CA LEU A 55 4.03 1.80 19.29
C LEU A 55 5.32 1.27 19.92
N HIS A 56 6.33 0.98 19.11
CA HIS A 56 7.60 0.40 19.54
C HIS A 56 8.73 1.42 19.66
N ASP A 57 8.42 2.71 19.53
CA ASP A 57 9.38 3.82 19.59
C ASP A 57 10.59 3.64 18.64
N GLU A 58 10.34 3.12 17.44
CA GLU A 58 11.38 2.94 16.42
C GLU A 58 11.99 4.29 16.03
N LYS A 59 13.30 4.42 16.19
CA LYS A 59 14.06 5.66 15.93
C LYS A 59 14.68 5.71 14.53
N PHE A 60 14.65 4.61 13.79
CA PHE A 60 15.27 4.48 12.46
C PHE A 60 16.79 4.76 12.43
N GLU A 61 17.48 4.52 13.53
CA GLU A 61 18.91 4.77 13.66
C GLU A 61 19.76 3.56 13.29
N LYS A 62 19.27 2.35 13.60
CA LYS A 62 19.91 1.09 13.24
C LYS A 62 19.44 0.64 11.87
N SER A 63 20.37 0.24 11.00
CA SER A 63 20.06 -0.33 9.69
C SER A 63 19.10 -1.51 9.78
N ALA A 64 18.24 -1.63 8.79
CA ALA A 64 17.29 -2.73 8.66
C ALA A 64 16.83 -2.87 7.20
N ILE A 65 16.29 -4.02 6.86
CA ILE A 65 15.40 -4.15 5.71
C ILE A 65 14.00 -3.72 6.16
N VAL A 66 13.52 -2.63 5.59
CA VAL A 66 12.13 -2.17 5.78
C VAL A 66 11.25 -2.81 4.72
N ILE A 67 10.20 -3.47 5.14
CA ILE A 67 9.21 -4.08 4.25
C ILE A 67 7.84 -3.43 4.45
N ALA A 68 7.10 -3.18 3.38
CA ALA A 68 5.73 -2.70 3.47
C ALA A 68 4.84 -3.38 2.43
N ASN A 69 3.53 -3.38 2.67
CA ASN A 69 2.53 -3.77 1.67
C ASN A 69 2.43 -2.73 0.55
N HIS A 70 2.03 -3.19 -0.63
CA HIS A 70 2.00 -2.36 -1.83
C HIS A 70 0.66 -2.44 -2.55
N THR A 71 -0.16 -1.41 -2.38
CA THR A 71 -1.53 -1.34 -2.94
C THR A 71 -1.75 -0.09 -3.78
N SER A 72 -1.01 0.98 -3.48
CA SER A 72 -1.20 2.31 -4.07
C SER A 72 0.12 2.94 -4.50
N PHE A 73 0.05 3.94 -5.37
CA PHE A 73 1.18 4.84 -5.61
C PHE A 73 1.56 5.65 -4.36
N LEU A 74 0.59 5.91 -3.49
CA LEU A 74 0.78 6.65 -2.24
C LEU A 74 1.65 5.90 -1.22
N ASP A 75 1.86 4.57 -1.37
CA ASP A 75 2.66 3.78 -0.43
C ASP A 75 4.12 4.26 -0.38
N THR A 76 4.69 4.63 -1.53
CA THR A 76 6.04 5.19 -1.59
C THR A 76 6.12 6.52 -0.85
N LEU A 77 5.09 7.37 -0.99
CA LEU A 77 5.02 8.65 -0.28
C LEU A 77 4.83 8.42 1.23
N ALA A 78 3.98 7.47 1.59
CA ALA A 78 3.67 7.13 2.99
C ALA A 78 4.91 6.58 3.74
N THR A 79 5.68 5.70 3.11
CA THR A 79 6.92 5.18 3.72
C THR A 79 8.04 6.22 3.71
N GLY A 80 8.16 7.02 2.65
CA GLY A 80 9.19 8.06 2.52
C GLY A 80 9.01 9.26 3.46
N MET A 81 7.78 9.53 3.92
CA MET A 81 7.55 10.59 4.91
C MET A 81 7.98 10.21 6.33
N VAL A 82 8.11 8.91 6.62
CA VAL A 82 8.43 8.40 7.96
C VAL A 82 9.86 8.72 8.35
N THR A 83 10.82 8.49 7.44
CA THR A 83 12.22 8.80 7.67
C THR A 83 12.97 9.09 6.37
N HIS A 84 13.94 10.01 6.43
CA HIS A 84 14.83 10.30 5.31
C HIS A 84 16.02 9.34 5.20
N ARG A 85 16.20 8.46 6.18
CA ARG A 85 17.31 7.48 6.23
C ARG A 85 17.01 6.22 5.41
N VAL A 86 16.13 6.30 4.43
CA VAL A 86 15.67 5.20 3.59
C VAL A 86 16.34 5.25 2.22
N ILE A 87 16.77 4.08 1.75
CA ILE A 87 17.20 3.82 0.37
C ILE A 87 16.22 2.82 -0.22
N TYR A 88 15.50 3.23 -1.25
CA TYR A 88 14.56 2.36 -1.93
C TYR A 88 15.27 1.40 -2.89
N LEU A 89 14.85 0.14 -2.84
CA LEU A 89 15.13 -0.83 -3.88
C LEU A 89 14.02 -0.70 -4.94
N VAL A 90 14.37 -0.22 -6.12
CA VAL A 90 13.40 0.18 -7.13
C VAL A 90 13.44 -0.70 -8.38
N ASN A 91 12.32 -0.82 -9.07
CA ASN A 91 12.27 -1.49 -10.36
C ASN A 91 12.93 -0.64 -11.46
N ASP A 92 13.44 -1.29 -12.51
CA ASP A 92 14.15 -0.67 -13.62
C ASP A 92 13.37 0.44 -14.31
N TRP A 93 12.08 0.25 -14.51
CA TRP A 93 11.26 1.26 -15.17
C TRP A 93 11.23 2.59 -14.38
N VAL A 94 11.29 2.53 -13.04
CA VAL A 94 11.39 3.73 -12.19
C VAL A 94 12.78 4.36 -12.32
N TYR A 95 13.82 3.52 -12.26
CA TYR A 95 15.22 3.98 -12.35
C TYR A 95 15.56 4.62 -13.70
N LYS A 96 14.98 4.08 -14.79
CA LYS A 96 15.16 4.56 -16.16
C LYS A 96 14.13 5.61 -16.56
N SER A 97 13.11 5.85 -15.73
CA SER A 97 12.05 6.81 -16.02
C SER A 97 12.60 8.22 -16.31
N PRO A 98 12.14 8.89 -17.38
CA PRO A 98 12.52 10.27 -17.66
C PRO A 98 12.04 11.23 -16.55
N VAL A 99 10.93 10.90 -15.87
CA VAL A 99 10.33 11.71 -14.80
C VAL A 99 11.00 11.45 -13.45
N PHE A 100 11.14 10.19 -13.05
CA PHE A 100 11.59 9.81 -11.71
C PHE A 100 13.08 9.44 -11.64
N GLY A 101 13.66 8.93 -12.73
CA GLY A 101 15.01 8.36 -12.74
C GLY A 101 16.09 9.34 -12.28
N GLY A 102 15.94 10.62 -12.58
CA GLY A 102 16.86 11.66 -12.10
C GLY A 102 16.88 11.76 -10.57
N VAL A 103 15.72 11.81 -9.96
CA VAL A 103 15.55 11.89 -8.49
C VAL A 103 16.06 10.61 -7.84
N VAL A 104 15.69 9.46 -8.38
CA VAL A 104 16.03 8.12 -7.87
C VAL A 104 17.56 7.91 -7.85
N ARG A 105 18.24 8.25 -8.94
CA ARG A 105 19.72 8.17 -9.03
C ARG A 105 20.42 9.15 -8.07
N LEU A 106 19.92 10.38 -7.98
CA LEU A 106 20.50 11.40 -7.09
C LEU A 106 20.29 11.05 -5.59
N ALA A 107 19.15 10.43 -5.27
CA ALA A 107 18.89 9.91 -3.94
C ALA A 107 19.74 8.67 -3.59
N GLY A 108 20.39 8.06 -4.58
CA GLY A 108 21.22 6.88 -4.41
C GLY A 108 20.38 5.60 -4.17
N TYR A 109 19.18 5.55 -4.74
CA TYR A 109 18.32 4.35 -4.71
C TYR A 109 18.90 3.29 -5.64
N TYR A 110 18.58 2.03 -5.39
CA TYR A 110 19.20 0.90 -6.08
C TYR A 110 18.20 0.16 -6.99
N PRO A 111 18.51 -0.05 -8.29
CA PRO A 111 17.67 -0.82 -9.19
C PRO A 111 17.87 -2.32 -8.97
N VAL A 112 16.79 -3.03 -8.65
CA VAL A 112 16.84 -4.48 -8.31
C VAL A 112 17.28 -5.37 -9.47
N SER A 113 17.19 -4.91 -10.71
CA SER A 113 17.62 -5.65 -11.90
C SER A 113 19.14 -5.78 -12.06
N GLN A 114 19.91 -4.94 -11.37
CA GLN A 114 21.37 -5.07 -11.37
C GLN A 114 21.86 -6.30 -10.59
N GLY A 115 20.92 -7.09 -10.09
CA GLY A 115 21.18 -8.32 -9.36
C GLY A 115 21.44 -8.07 -7.87
N LEU A 116 21.27 -9.15 -7.10
CA LEU A 116 21.43 -9.07 -5.65
C LEU A 116 22.92 -8.98 -5.26
N GLU A 117 23.81 -9.63 -6.00
CA GLU A 117 25.25 -9.62 -5.75
C GLU A 117 25.85 -8.23 -5.97
N GLY A 118 25.51 -7.57 -7.09
CA GLY A 118 25.86 -6.16 -7.31
C GLY A 118 25.25 -5.22 -6.29
N GLY A 119 24.06 -5.57 -5.77
CA GLY A 119 23.40 -4.86 -4.67
C GLY A 119 24.19 -4.91 -3.37
N VAL A 120 24.75 -6.06 -3.02
CA VAL A 120 25.56 -6.21 -1.79
C VAL A 120 26.72 -5.22 -1.79
N GLU A 121 27.53 -5.21 -2.84
CA GLU A 121 28.68 -4.30 -2.91
C GLU A 121 28.26 -2.81 -2.89
N HIS A 122 27.22 -2.47 -3.69
CA HIS A 122 26.75 -1.09 -3.77
C HIS A 122 26.13 -0.57 -2.46
N LEU A 123 25.41 -1.42 -1.73
CA LEU A 123 24.66 -1.03 -0.53
C LEU A 123 25.48 -1.10 0.76
N LYS A 124 26.57 -1.89 0.77
CA LYS A 124 27.39 -2.13 1.96
C LYS A 124 27.73 -0.86 2.74
N LYS A 125 28.35 0.12 2.10
CA LYS A 125 28.73 1.39 2.74
C LYS A 125 27.52 2.14 3.31
N ARG A 126 26.35 2.02 2.70
CA ARG A 126 25.12 2.69 3.16
C ARG A 126 24.55 2.02 4.39
N VAL A 127 24.54 0.70 4.41
CA VAL A 127 24.14 -0.11 5.55
C VAL A 127 25.06 0.18 6.76
N GLU A 128 26.37 0.19 6.55
CA GLU A 128 27.37 0.54 7.58
C GLU A 128 27.17 1.97 8.16
N HIS A 129 26.58 2.87 7.38
CA HIS A 129 26.25 4.23 7.84
C HIS A 129 24.83 4.35 8.45
N GLY A 130 24.18 3.24 8.75
CA GLY A 130 22.87 3.21 9.42
C GLY A 130 21.70 3.56 8.52
N TYR A 131 21.81 3.42 7.18
CA TYR A 131 20.66 3.59 6.29
C TYR A 131 19.82 2.32 6.25
N LEU A 132 18.50 2.51 6.16
CA LEU A 132 17.52 1.45 5.99
C LEU A 132 17.32 1.16 4.50
N LEU A 133 17.15 -0.10 4.14
CA LEU A 133 16.84 -0.53 2.78
C LEU A 133 15.34 -0.81 2.69
N MET A 134 14.61 0.00 1.92
CA MET A 134 13.16 -0.11 1.78
C MET A 134 12.79 -0.89 0.53
N VAL A 135 11.90 -1.86 0.69
CA VAL A 135 11.38 -2.64 -0.41
C VAL A 135 9.88 -2.95 -0.20
N PHE A 136 9.17 -3.04 -1.31
CA PHE A 136 7.86 -3.66 -1.37
C PHE A 136 8.06 -5.12 -1.81
N PRO A 137 8.08 -6.08 -0.88
CA PRO A 137 8.53 -7.44 -1.20
C PRO A 137 7.55 -8.21 -2.08
N GLU A 138 6.36 -7.68 -2.33
CA GLU A 138 5.37 -8.19 -3.28
C GLU A 138 5.77 -7.97 -4.75
N GLY A 139 6.73 -7.08 -5.02
CA GLY A 139 7.24 -6.74 -6.36
C GLY A 139 6.28 -5.94 -7.25
N THR A 140 5.00 -5.95 -6.96
CA THR A 140 3.96 -5.20 -7.68
C THR A 140 2.80 -4.83 -6.76
N ARG A 141 2.08 -3.76 -7.10
CA ARG A 141 0.88 -3.35 -6.35
C ARG A 141 -0.21 -4.41 -6.38
N SER A 142 -0.82 -4.68 -5.23
CA SER A 142 -2.02 -5.50 -5.10
C SER A 142 -3.24 -4.75 -5.65
N GLU A 143 -4.19 -5.47 -6.24
CA GLU A 143 -5.46 -4.92 -6.74
C GLU A 143 -6.61 -5.16 -5.76
N ASP A 144 -6.42 -6.14 -4.88
CA ASP A 144 -7.42 -6.69 -3.99
C ASP A 144 -7.17 -6.39 -2.50
N ASN A 145 -6.20 -5.51 -2.22
CA ASN A 145 -5.77 -5.16 -0.86
C ASN A 145 -5.26 -6.36 -0.01
N ASP A 146 -5.03 -7.50 -0.66
CA ASP A 146 -4.42 -8.67 -0.04
C ASP A 146 -2.90 -8.63 -0.14
N ILE A 147 -2.24 -9.11 0.90
CA ILE A 147 -0.79 -9.24 0.90
C ILE A 147 -0.38 -10.41 0.02
N LYS A 148 0.35 -10.15 -1.04
CA LYS A 148 0.88 -11.17 -1.96
C LYS A 148 2.04 -11.95 -1.35
N ARG A 149 2.49 -12.98 -2.06
CA ARG A 149 3.71 -13.69 -1.70
C ARG A 149 4.90 -12.75 -1.79
N PHE A 150 5.80 -12.83 -0.80
CA PHE A 150 7.03 -12.06 -0.79
C PHE A 150 8.11 -12.68 -1.67
N HIS A 151 8.81 -11.86 -2.43
CA HIS A 151 10.02 -12.23 -3.13
C HIS A 151 11.19 -12.32 -2.16
N LYS A 152 12.07 -13.28 -2.39
CA LYS A 152 13.18 -13.63 -1.48
C LYS A 152 14.31 -12.58 -1.46
N GLY A 153 14.40 -11.70 -2.47
CA GLY A 153 15.54 -10.81 -2.66
C GLY A 153 15.84 -9.88 -1.48
N ALA A 154 14.80 -9.32 -0.86
CA ALA A 154 14.97 -8.48 0.33
C ALA A 154 15.57 -9.27 1.51
N PHE A 155 15.12 -10.49 1.70
CA PHE A 155 15.54 -11.35 2.81
C PHE A 155 16.93 -11.93 2.58
N TYR A 156 17.31 -12.15 1.33
CA TYR A 156 18.70 -12.44 0.96
C TYR A 156 19.63 -11.31 1.37
N LEU A 157 19.29 -10.05 1.04
CA LEU A 157 20.08 -8.90 1.47
C LEU A 157 20.10 -8.75 3.00
N ALA A 158 18.98 -9.05 3.69
CA ALA A 158 18.93 -9.05 5.15
C ALA A 158 19.95 -10.05 5.73
N GLU A 159 20.04 -11.25 5.18
CA GLU A 159 20.98 -12.29 5.59
C GLU A 159 22.44 -11.87 5.30
N GLN A 160 22.73 -11.38 4.08
CA GLN A 160 24.09 -10.96 3.70
C GLN A 160 24.65 -9.84 4.58
N PHE A 161 23.81 -8.93 5.03
CA PHE A 161 24.22 -7.80 5.88
C PHE A 161 23.91 -8.01 7.36
N ASN A 162 23.39 -9.17 7.75
CA ASN A 162 22.92 -9.45 9.10
C ASN A 162 21.98 -8.35 9.63
N LEU A 163 20.96 -7.99 8.82
CA LEU A 163 20.02 -6.93 9.13
C LEU A 163 18.72 -7.47 9.73
N ASP A 164 18.21 -6.71 10.69
CA ASP A 164 16.83 -6.87 11.16
C ASP A 164 15.83 -6.58 10.03
N VAL A 165 14.63 -7.11 10.16
CA VAL A 165 13.49 -6.77 9.29
C VAL A 165 12.53 -5.88 10.06
N LEU A 166 12.19 -4.73 9.49
CA LEU A 166 11.25 -3.77 10.07
C LEU A 166 9.99 -3.70 9.21
N PRO A 167 8.88 -4.30 9.65
CA PRO A 167 7.62 -4.21 8.92
C PRO A 167 6.95 -2.85 9.10
N ILE A 168 6.44 -2.29 8.01
CA ILE A 168 5.55 -1.13 8.00
C ILE A 168 4.24 -1.54 7.33
N TYR A 169 3.14 -1.34 8.00
CA TYR A 169 1.81 -1.63 7.48
C TYR A 169 1.14 -0.33 7.06
N ILE A 170 0.61 -0.30 5.84
CA ILE A 170 -0.08 0.86 5.29
C ILE A 170 -1.53 0.49 5.08
N HIS A 171 -2.43 1.12 5.83
CA HIS A 171 -3.86 0.89 5.77
C HIS A 171 -4.57 2.12 5.19
N GLY A 172 -5.56 1.90 4.32
CA GLY A 172 -6.38 2.94 3.71
C GLY A 172 -5.86 3.48 2.36
N ASN A 173 -4.62 3.20 1.98
CA ASN A 173 -4.09 3.64 0.68
C ASN A 173 -4.78 2.99 -0.52
N ALA A 174 -5.21 1.74 -0.38
CA ALA A 174 -5.95 1.03 -1.43
C ALA A 174 -7.32 1.65 -1.71
N GLU A 175 -7.92 2.24 -0.70
CA GLU A 175 -9.21 2.93 -0.77
C GLU A 175 -9.02 4.38 -1.22
N THR A 176 -7.98 5.05 -0.73
CA THR A 176 -7.68 6.46 -1.06
C THR A 176 -7.27 6.65 -2.53
N LEU A 177 -6.39 5.80 -3.06
CA LEU A 177 -5.98 5.82 -4.48
C LEU A 177 -5.74 4.39 -4.95
N PRO A 178 -6.79 3.70 -5.41
CA PRO A 178 -6.70 2.33 -5.92
C PRO A 178 -5.75 2.21 -7.12
N LYS A 179 -5.17 1.02 -7.31
CA LYS A 179 -4.37 0.73 -8.50
C LYS A 179 -5.20 0.93 -9.77
N GLY A 180 -4.68 1.72 -10.70
CA GLY A 180 -5.32 2.02 -11.99
C GLY A 180 -6.36 3.14 -11.92
N ASP A 181 -6.57 3.74 -10.75
CA ASP A 181 -7.39 4.93 -10.59
C ASP A 181 -6.53 6.21 -10.59
N HIS A 182 -7.14 7.33 -10.95
CA HIS A 182 -6.50 8.65 -10.99
C HIS A 182 -7.18 9.65 -10.04
N ILE A 183 -8.21 9.21 -9.31
CA ILE A 183 -8.98 10.01 -8.38
C ILE A 183 -8.57 9.64 -6.96
N ILE A 184 -8.32 10.66 -6.14
CA ILE A 184 -8.05 10.50 -4.71
C ILE A 184 -9.38 10.61 -3.98
N TYR A 185 -9.74 9.56 -3.25
CA TYR A 185 -10.94 9.49 -2.42
C TYR A 185 -10.65 9.95 -0.99
N ASP A 186 -11.68 10.45 -0.31
CA ASP A 186 -11.59 11.01 1.04
C ASP A 186 -11.55 9.90 2.11
N GLU A 187 -10.43 9.20 2.16
CA GLU A 187 -10.22 8.07 3.07
C GLU A 187 -9.06 8.34 4.05
N ASN A 188 -8.95 7.51 5.08
CA ASN A 188 -7.94 7.66 6.10
C ASN A 188 -6.72 6.81 5.79
N ILE A 189 -5.53 7.41 5.78
CA ILE A 189 -4.27 6.70 5.62
C ILE A 189 -3.62 6.53 6.99
N THR A 190 -3.34 5.30 7.38
CA THR A 190 -2.59 4.99 8.59
C THR A 190 -1.33 4.21 8.25
N VAL A 191 -0.18 4.75 8.68
CA VAL A 191 1.12 4.08 8.58
C VAL A 191 1.48 3.55 9.97
N ILE A 192 1.60 2.23 10.10
CA ILE A 192 1.86 1.55 11.36
C ILE A 192 3.25 0.93 11.29
N ILE A 193 4.13 1.36 12.19
CA ILE A 193 5.48 0.82 12.32
C ILE A 193 5.38 -0.38 13.25
N GLY A 194 5.63 -1.57 12.70
CA GLY A 194 5.57 -2.83 13.42
C GLY A 194 6.81 -3.08 14.28
N LYS A 195 6.77 -4.17 15.04
CA LYS A 195 7.90 -4.59 15.86
C LYS A 195 9.04 -5.06 14.95
N ARG A 196 10.26 -4.61 15.26
CA ARG A 196 11.48 -5.03 14.59
C ARG A 196 11.72 -6.53 14.83
N ILE A 197 12.00 -7.28 13.78
CA ILE A 197 12.35 -8.70 13.80
C ILE A 197 13.87 -8.78 13.71
N GLU A 198 14.51 -9.23 14.77
CA GLU A 198 15.96 -9.28 14.84
C GLU A 198 16.54 -10.31 13.84
N ALA A 199 17.72 -9.99 13.31
CA ALA A 199 18.44 -10.90 12.43
C ALA A 199 18.76 -12.23 13.11
N SER A 200 19.05 -12.18 14.42
CA SER A 200 19.37 -13.34 15.28
C SER A 200 18.18 -14.20 15.66
N ASP A 201 16.93 -13.74 15.43
CA ASP A 201 15.74 -14.50 15.81
C ASP A 201 15.53 -15.71 14.90
N ALA A 202 15.97 -16.88 15.39
CA ALA A 202 15.90 -18.17 14.68
C ALA A 202 14.45 -18.70 14.55
N SER A 203 13.47 -18.15 15.28
CA SER A 203 12.07 -18.61 15.18
C SER A 203 11.45 -18.36 13.80
N PHE A 204 12.03 -17.44 13.04
CA PHE A 204 11.63 -17.13 11.66
C PHE A 204 12.30 -18.02 10.59
N GLY A 205 13.20 -18.92 10.97
CA GLY A 205 13.88 -19.84 10.07
C GLY A 205 15.39 -19.66 10.02
N ALA A 206 16.09 -20.71 9.59
CA ALA A 206 17.55 -20.78 9.56
C ALA A 206 18.21 -20.03 8.39
N ASN A 207 17.44 -19.70 7.34
CA ASN A 207 17.94 -19.06 6.13
C ASN A 207 16.92 -18.06 5.57
N TYR A 208 17.36 -17.22 4.63
CA TYR A 208 16.52 -16.19 4.02
C TYR A 208 15.25 -16.74 3.35
N SER A 209 15.28 -17.98 2.83
CA SER A 209 14.12 -18.59 2.16
C SER A 209 13.00 -18.96 3.15
N GLU A 210 13.37 -19.52 4.30
CA GLU A 210 12.46 -19.84 5.40
C GLU A 210 11.95 -18.56 6.06
N ARG A 211 12.86 -17.63 6.37
CA ARG A 211 12.50 -16.31 6.92
C ARG A 211 11.51 -15.57 6.03
N THR A 212 11.67 -15.62 4.69
CA THR A 212 10.70 -15.01 3.76
C THR A 212 9.29 -15.56 3.98
N LYS A 213 9.14 -16.88 4.11
CA LYS A 213 7.83 -17.54 4.29
C LYS A 213 7.21 -17.18 5.65
N SER A 214 8.01 -17.29 6.71
CA SER A 214 7.56 -17.05 8.08
C SER A 214 7.18 -15.58 8.29
N ILE A 215 7.99 -14.65 7.80
CA ILE A 215 7.71 -13.22 7.89
C ILE A 215 6.52 -12.83 7.01
N ASN A 216 6.36 -13.42 5.82
CA ASN A 216 5.16 -13.20 5.00
C ASN A 216 3.89 -13.66 5.74
N LYS A 217 3.95 -14.81 6.42
CA LYS A 217 2.83 -15.31 7.23
C LYS A 217 2.50 -14.35 8.37
N LEU A 218 3.52 -13.93 9.15
CA LEU A 218 3.35 -12.94 10.22
C LEU A 218 2.76 -11.64 9.67
N PHE A 219 3.31 -11.12 8.58
CA PHE A 219 2.87 -9.86 7.99
C PHE A 219 1.39 -9.90 7.60
N ARG A 220 0.93 -11.01 7.02
CA ARG A 220 -0.48 -11.24 6.69
C ARG A 220 -1.37 -11.27 7.93
N GLN A 221 -0.94 -11.95 8.99
CA GLN A 221 -1.68 -12.04 10.25
C GLN A 221 -1.82 -10.68 10.92
N GLU A 222 -0.72 -9.93 11.03
CA GLU A 222 -0.73 -8.58 11.61
C GLU A 222 -1.56 -7.61 10.76
N PHE A 223 -1.46 -7.68 9.43
CA PHE A 223 -2.26 -6.82 8.56
C PHE A 223 -3.76 -7.16 8.64
N ALA A 224 -4.12 -8.43 8.73
CA ALA A 224 -5.51 -8.85 8.95
C ALA A 224 -6.06 -8.33 10.29
N LYS A 225 -5.25 -8.36 11.35
CA LYS A 225 -5.59 -7.78 12.65
C LYS A 225 -5.79 -6.27 12.56
N ILE A 226 -4.88 -5.55 11.89
CA ILE A 226 -5.01 -4.11 11.64
C ILE A 226 -6.32 -3.79 10.90
N ARG A 227 -6.67 -4.58 9.89
CA ARG A 227 -7.95 -4.44 9.19
C ARG A 227 -9.13 -4.63 10.11
N SER A 228 -9.17 -5.71 10.88
CA SER A 228 -10.28 -5.99 11.80
C SER A 228 -10.46 -4.93 12.90
N GLU A 229 -9.39 -4.26 13.32
CA GLU A 229 -9.43 -3.17 14.30
C GLU A 229 -9.86 -1.81 13.71
N ARG A 230 -9.78 -1.63 12.40
CA ARG A 230 -9.94 -0.34 11.72
C ARG A 230 -11.06 -0.28 10.69
N GLU A 231 -11.48 -1.42 10.19
CA GLU A 231 -12.56 -1.55 9.21
C GLU A 231 -13.85 -1.86 9.96
N ASP A 232 -14.53 -0.82 10.43
CA ASP A 232 -15.84 -0.91 11.06
C ASP A 232 -16.99 -1.04 10.04
N GLU A 233 -18.22 -1.09 10.51
CA GLU A 233 -19.41 -1.21 9.67
C GLU A 233 -19.58 -0.07 8.65
N ASN A 234 -18.94 1.08 8.86
CA ASN A 234 -19.02 2.25 7.99
C ASN A 234 -17.79 2.39 7.06
N TYR A 235 -16.76 1.56 7.23
CA TYR A 235 -15.48 1.73 6.54
C TYR A 235 -15.61 1.79 5.02
N PHE A 236 -16.43 0.92 4.42
CA PHE A 236 -16.64 0.89 2.98
C PHE A 236 -17.83 1.71 2.48
N LYS A 237 -18.50 2.45 3.37
CA LYS A 237 -19.72 3.24 3.07
C LYS A 237 -19.52 4.19 1.90
N ASN A 238 -18.50 5.03 1.97
CA ASN A 238 -18.23 6.03 0.93
C ASN A 238 -18.01 5.38 -0.43
N LYS A 239 -17.21 4.32 -0.47
CA LYS A 239 -16.89 3.60 -1.70
C LYS A 239 -18.09 2.89 -2.28
N LEU A 240 -18.92 2.31 -1.42
CA LEU A 240 -20.21 1.73 -1.82
C LEU A 240 -21.10 2.79 -2.45
N PHE A 241 -21.32 3.93 -1.79
CA PHE A 241 -22.22 4.97 -2.29
C PHE A 241 -21.71 5.63 -3.57
N LEU A 242 -20.39 5.86 -3.67
CA LEU A 242 -19.77 6.35 -4.90
C LEU A 242 -20.00 5.41 -6.08
N SER A 243 -20.12 4.10 -5.84
CA SER A 243 -20.38 3.15 -6.92
C SER A 243 -21.77 3.29 -7.55
N PHE A 244 -22.69 3.97 -6.87
CA PHE A 244 -24.04 4.28 -7.34
C PHE A 244 -24.22 5.75 -7.76
N LEU A 245 -23.19 6.58 -7.73
CA LEU A 245 -23.27 8.05 -7.91
C LEU A 245 -23.94 8.47 -9.23
N TYR A 246 -23.81 7.67 -10.30
CA TYR A 246 -24.38 7.97 -11.62
C TYR A 246 -25.74 7.26 -11.87
N LYS A 247 -26.38 6.77 -10.82
CA LYS A 247 -27.72 6.20 -10.88
C LYS A 247 -28.78 7.25 -10.56
N GLU A 248 -30.02 6.95 -10.81
CA GLU A 248 -31.17 7.79 -10.48
C GLU A 248 -31.24 8.07 -8.96
N SER A 249 -31.71 9.24 -8.59
CA SER A 249 -31.75 9.68 -7.19
C SER A 249 -32.48 8.72 -6.26
N GLU A 250 -33.59 8.13 -6.76
CA GLU A 250 -34.40 7.14 -6.04
C GLU A 250 -33.61 5.88 -5.71
N ILE A 251 -32.78 5.41 -6.65
CA ILE A 251 -31.91 4.24 -6.46
C ILE A 251 -30.84 4.56 -5.42
N ILE A 252 -30.20 5.74 -5.53
CA ILE A 252 -29.17 6.18 -4.58
C ILE A 252 -29.73 6.23 -3.16
N GLU A 253 -30.91 6.82 -2.99
CA GLU A 253 -31.54 6.93 -1.67
C GLU A 253 -32.00 5.57 -1.14
N ALA A 254 -32.49 4.67 -1.99
CA ALA A 254 -32.83 3.30 -1.60
C ALA A 254 -31.59 2.53 -1.12
N VAL A 255 -30.47 2.61 -1.83
CA VAL A 255 -29.20 1.96 -1.45
C VAL A 255 -28.68 2.53 -0.13
N LYS A 256 -28.73 3.85 0.06
CA LYS A 256 -28.32 4.50 1.32
C LYS A 256 -29.21 4.07 2.49
N ALA A 257 -30.53 4.08 2.30
CA ALA A 257 -31.48 3.69 3.33
C ALA A 257 -31.31 2.21 3.73
N ASP A 258 -31.14 1.32 2.77
CA ASP A 258 -30.86 -0.09 3.01
C ASP A 258 -29.55 -0.29 3.79
N PHE A 259 -28.47 0.38 3.36
CA PHE A 259 -27.19 0.31 4.05
C PHE A 259 -27.31 0.78 5.50
N GLU A 260 -27.87 1.97 5.75
CA GLU A 260 -28.00 2.51 7.11
C GLU A 260 -28.85 1.64 8.03
N LYS A 261 -29.87 1.00 7.47
CA LYS A 261 -30.72 0.05 8.21
C LYS A 261 -30.00 -1.25 8.54
N ASN A 262 -29.18 -1.77 7.62
CA ASN A 262 -28.69 -3.14 7.68
C ASN A 262 -27.16 -3.25 7.90
N LYS A 263 -26.42 -2.14 7.99
CA LYS A 263 -24.93 -2.12 8.03
C LYS A 263 -24.34 -3.02 9.09
N SER A 264 -24.91 -3.06 10.29
CA SER A 264 -24.42 -3.94 11.36
C SER A 264 -24.64 -5.42 11.04
N ILE A 265 -25.74 -5.76 10.36
CA ILE A 265 -26.01 -7.13 9.88
C ILE A 265 -24.97 -7.49 8.79
N TYR A 266 -24.75 -6.59 7.83
CA TYR A 266 -23.77 -6.79 6.76
C TYR A 266 -22.34 -6.92 7.27
N PHE A 267 -21.99 -6.17 8.32
CA PHE A 267 -20.72 -6.25 8.97
C PHE A 267 -20.54 -7.61 9.68
N ASN A 268 -21.53 -8.02 10.48
CA ASN A 268 -21.49 -9.31 11.17
C ASN A 268 -21.46 -10.48 10.17
N LEU A 269 -22.18 -10.37 9.05
CA LEU A 269 -22.16 -11.38 7.99
C LEU A 269 -20.75 -11.61 7.43
N ASN A 270 -19.94 -10.55 7.33
CA ASN A 270 -18.56 -10.65 6.89
C ASN A 270 -17.71 -11.61 7.74
N ASP A 271 -17.94 -11.65 9.05
CA ASP A 271 -17.20 -12.50 9.98
C ASP A 271 -17.57 -13.98 9.86
N HIS A 272 -18.77 -14.27 9.35
CA HIS A 272 -19.27 -15.63 9.16
C HIS A 272 -18.96 -16.20 7.77
N ILE A 273 -18.55 -15.37 6.82
CA ILE A 273 -18.26 -15.79 5.44
C ILE A 273 -16.75 -15.78 5.21
N SER A 274 -16.19 -16.93 4.81
CA SER A 274 -14.76 -17.04 4.48
C SER A 274 -14.31 -15.95 3.48
N SER A 275 -13.06 -15.51 3.63
CA SER A 275 -12.45 -14.49 2.75
C SER A 275 -12.35 -14.91 1.27
N SER A 276 -12.49 -16.19 0.97
CA SER A 276 -12.46 -16.76 -0.40
C SER A 276 -13.70 -17.57 -0.75
N ALA A 277 -14.82 -17.32 -0.07
CA ALA A 277 -16.05 -18.05 -0.27
C ALA A 277 -16.61 -17.89 -1.70
N LYS A 278 -17.24 -18.96 -2.18
CA LYS A 278 -18.16 -18.91 -3.32
C LYS A 278 -19.57 -18.73 -2.76
N ILE A 279 -20.21 -17.65 -3.10
CA ILE A 279 -21.49 -17.23 -2.54
C ILE A 279 -22.55 -17.33 -3.61
N LEU A 280 -23.66 -17.98 -3.27
CA LEU A 280 -24.91 -17.94 -4.04
C LEU A 280 -25.87 -17.02 -3.29
N HIS A 281 -26.29 -15.93 -3.93
CA HIS A 281 -27.13 -14.92 -3.33
C HIS A 281 -28.45 -14.76 -4.11
N PHE A 282 -29.57 -14.89 -3.42
CA PHE A 282 -30.88 -14.56 -3.95
C PHE A 282 -31.30 -13.21 -3.39
N ALA A 283 -31.26 -12.19 -4.22
CA ALA A 283 -31.39 -10.80 -3.81
C ALA A 283 -32.68 -10.16 -4.37
N ASN A 284 -33.17 -9.16 -3.64
CA ASN A 284 -34.17 -8.24 -4.13
C ASN A 284 -33.72 -6.78 -3.91
N ASP A 285 -32.46 -6.55 -4.11
CA ASP A 285 -31.79 -5.27 -3.95
C ASP A 285 -31.09 -4.83 -5.27
N TYR A 286 -30.32 -3.76 -5.24
CA TYR A 286 -29.59 -3.25 -6.39
C TYR A 286 -28.14 -3.80 -6.49
N GLY A 287 -27.82 -4.91 -5.81
CA GLY A 287 -26.51 -5.53 -5.77
C GLY A 287 -25.55 -4.86 -4.77
N GLN A 288 -26.05 -4.00 -3.88
CA GLN A 288 -25.20 -3.28 -2.92
C GLN A 288 -24.54 -4.21 -1.90
N LEU A 289 -25.24 -5.27 -1.45
CA LEU A 289 -24.64 -6.25 -0.54
C LEU A 289 -23.53 -7.04 -1.24
N ASP A 290 -23.70 -7.44 -2.50
CA ASP A 290 -22.69 -8.15 -3.27
C ASP A 290 -21.42 -7.32 -3.44
N VAL A 291 -21.60 -6.04 -3.80
CA VAL A 291 -20.49 -5.08 -3.88
C VAL A 291 -19.79 -4.95 -2.53
N LEU A 292 -20.54 -4.77 -1.45
CA LEU A 292 -19.99 -4.62 -0.10
C LEU A 292 -19.19 -5.85 0.34
N LEU A 293 -19.73 -7.05 0.16
CA LEU A 293 -19.06 -8.30 0.50
C LEU A 293 -17.74 -8.48 -0.25
N THR A 294 -17.66 -8.02 -1.50
CA THR A 294 -16.39 -8.07 -2.27
C THR A 294 -15.46 -6.90 -1.95
N LEU A 295 -15.94 -5.77 -1.45
CA LEU A 295 -15.09 -4.70 -0.90
C LEU A 295 -14.42 -5.15 0.39
N GLN A 296 -15.16 -5.84 1.27
CA GLN A 296 -14.64 -6.41 2.51
C GLN A 296 -13.59 -7.49 2.26
N GLN A 297 -13.87 -8.40 1.31
CA GLN A 297 -12.98 -9.52 0.97
C GLN A 297 -12.96 -9.75 -0.55
N ALA A 298 -11.94 -9.26 -1.21
CA ALA A 298 -11.86 -9.21 -2.67
C ALA A 298 -11.79 -10.58 -3.38
N LYS A 299 -11.46 -11.64 -2.65
CA LYS A 299 -11.40 -13.01 -3.21
C LYS A 299 -12.74 -13.75 -3.21
N ARG A 300 -13.78 -13.15 -2.65
CA ARG A 300 -15.12 -13.73 -2.71
C ARG A 300 -15.63 -13.73 -4.15
N LYS A 301 -16.27 -14.82 -4.53
CA LYS A 301 -16.93 -14.99 -5.82
C LYS A 301 -18.42 -15.05 -5.58
N ILE A 302 -19.18 -14.17 -6.21
CA ILE A 302 -20.62 -14.07 -5.97
C ILE A 302 -21.38 -14.36 -7.25
N GLN A 303 -22.26 -15.36 -7.19
CA GLN A 303 -23.31 -15.58 -8.17
C GLN A 303 -24.60 -15.08 -7.56
N SER A 304 -25.15 -13.98 -8.10
CA SER A 304 -26.35 -13.36 -7.55
C SER A 304 -27.54 -13.50 -8.51
N TYR A 305 -28.70 -13.75 -7.95
CA TYR A 305 -29.98 -13.87 -8.68
C TYR A 305 -30.95 -12.79 -8.20
N ILE A 306 -31.12 -11.77 -9.01
CA ILE A 306 -32.09 -10.69 -8.80
C ILE A 306 -33.22 -10.88 -9.79
N LEU A 307 -34.46 -11.15 -9.28
CA LEU A 307 -35.63 -11.41 -10.13
C LEU A 307 -36.11 -10.17 -10.87
N ASP A 308 -36.13 -9.03 -10.20
CA ASP A 308 -36.47 -7.74 -10.77
C ASP A 308 -35.43 -7.32 -11.82
N GLU A 309 -35.92 -7.10 -13.05
CA GLU A 309 -35.02 -6.83 -14.20
C GLU A 309 -34.37 -5.45 -14.12
N GLU A 310 -35.08 -4.44 -13.61
CA GLU A 310 -34.56 -3.10 -13.42
C GLU A 310 -33.43 -3.10 -12.39
N LYS A 311 -33.67 -3.68 -11.21
CA LYS A 311 -32.66 -3.84 -10.16
C LYS A 311 -31.44 -4.61 -10.65
N ARG A 312 -31.67 -5.70 -11.37
CA ARG A 312 -30.61 -6.52 -11.98
C ARG A 312 -29.79 -5.72 -13.01
N SER A 313 -30.41 -4.88 -13.82
CA SER A 313 -29.75 -3.99 -14.77
C SER A 313 -28.88 -2.96 -14.06
N VAL A 314 -29.39 -2.37 -12.98
CA VAL A 314 -28.62 -1.43 -12.14
C VAL A 314 -27.41 -2.13 -11.53
N ALA A 315 -27.56 -3.32 -10.97
CA ALA A 315 -26.48 -4.12 -10.41
C ALA A 315 -25.40 -4.44 -11.45
N ARG A 316 -25.76 -4.96 -12.61
CA ARG A 316 -24.83 -5.30 -13.72
C ARG A 316 -24.03 -4.09 -14.22
N THR A 317 -24.62 -2.91 -14.21
CA THR A 317 -23.99 -1.68 -14.71
C THR A 317 -23.21 -0.92 -13.64
N ASN A 318 -23.10 -1.42 -12.40
CA ASN A 318 -22.25 -0.85 -11.39
C ASN A 318 -20.77 -1.04 -11.78
N TYR A 319 -19.99 0.04 -11.77
CA TYR A 319 -18.59 0.01 -12.27
C TYR A 319 -17.67 -0.88 -11.42
N LEU A 320 -17.97 -1.09 -10.14
CA LEU A 320 -17.18 -1.97 -9.28
C LEU A 320 -17.35 -3.44 -9.65
N VAL A 321 -18.52 -3.83 -10.17
CA VAL A 321 -18.80 -5.22 -10.59
C VAL A 321 -17.82 -5.68 -11.66
N LYS A 322 -17.47 -4.81 -12.61
CA LYS A 322 -16.47 -5.12 -13.65
C LYS A 322 -15.07 -5.40 -13.10
N LYS A 323 -14.78 -4.94 -11.88
CA LYS A 323 -13.48 -5.11 -11.19
C LYS A 323 -13.52 -6.21 -10.12
N ARG A 324 -14.64 -6.88 -9.95
CA ARG A 324 -14.90 -7.87 -8.90
C ARG A 324 -15.47 -9.16 -9.51
N ASP A 325 -15.36 -10.25 -8.79
CA ASP A 325 -15.84 -11.56 -9.24
C ASP A 325 -17.33 -11.72 -8.84
N ILE A 326 -18.19 -10.85 -9.43
CA ILE A 326 -19.64 -10.84 -9.24
C ILE A 326 -20.32 -11.11 -10.57
N CYS A 327 -21.26 -12.05 -10.58
CA CYS A 327 -22.10 -12.40 -11.74
C CYS A 327 -23.58 -12.31 -11.37
N TYR A 328 -24.39 -11.64 -12.23
CA TYR A 328 -25.83 -11.46 -12.05
C TYR A 328 -26.63 -12.19 -13.12
#